data_27e2f4e360ae77539374c78339fde70d
#
_entry.id   27e2f4e360ae77539374c78339fde70d
#
_cell.length_a   1.000
_cell.length_b   1.000
_cell.length_c   1.000
_cell.angle_alpha   90.00
_cell.angle_beta   90.00
_cell.angle_gamma   90.00
#
_symmetry.space_group_name_H-M   'P 1'
#
loop_
_entity.id
_entity.type
_entity.pdbx_description
1 polymer ?
#
loop_
_entity_poly.entity_id
_entity_poly.type
_entity_poly.pdbx_seq_one_letter_code
_entity_poly.pdbx_strand_id
1 'polypeptide(L)'
;INKIIMKKFINIFLVTLLFFVYACSSIPKNTSNSCSIFNERYLWYKHAVSTEKKWGTPIYIQLAIIKMESGFDWLAKPQRQKLFKIIPFKRPSSSFGYSQAVNGTWEQYKSETGNNLATRARFKDSVDFIGWYTDKTESLLKISKEDAFRQYIAYHEGWGGYKNYENNKKV
;
A
#
# COMPACT_ATOMS: atom_id res chain seq x y z
N ILE A 1 36.78 0.07 -32.71
CA ILE A 1 35.41 0.62 -32.54
C ILE A 1 35.55 2.04 -32.06
N ASN A 2 35.05 3.01 -32.87
CA ASN A 2 35.25 4.45 -32.66
C ASN A 2 34.68 4.89 -31.31
N LYS A 3 35.48 5.54 -30.44
CA LYS A 3 35.06 6.11 -29.14
C LYS A 3 33.82 6.96 -29.26
N ILE A 4 33.58 7.62 -30.40
CA ILE A 4 32.42 8.46 -30.69
C ILE A 4 31.14 7.59 -30.82
N ILE A 5 31.25 6.44 -31.51
CA ILE A 5 30.11 5.51 -31.67
C ILE A 5 29.71 4.92 -30.30
N MET A 6 30.68 4.51 -29.50
CA MET A 6 30.47 3.95 -28.18
C MET A 6 29.80 5.00 -27.24
N LYS A 7 30.22 6.29 -27.25
CA LYS A 7 29.56 7.35 -26.50
C LYS A 7 28.11 7.58 -26.94
N LYS A 8 27.82 7.52 -28.24
CA LYS A 8 26.43 7.63 -28.74
C LYS A 8 25.56 6.48 -28.27
N PHE A 9 26.05 5.24 -28.29
CA PHE A 9 25.30 4.07 -27.76
C PHE A 9 25.05 4.17 -26.25
N ILE A 10 26.01 4.61 -25.47
CA ILE A 10 25.87 4.81 -24.02
C ILE A 10 24.83 5.91 -23.75
N ASN A 11 24.85 7.02 -24.47
CA ASN A 11 23.87 8.08 -24.29
C ASN A 11 22.45 7.65 -24.67
N ILE A 12 22.28 6.92 -25.78
CA ILE A 12 20.98 6.37 -26.19
C ILE A 12 20.46 5.39 -25.15
N PHE A 13 21.32 4.52 -24.63
CA PHE A 13 20.96 3.56 -23.57
C PHE A 13 20.56 4.27 -22.27
N LEU A 14 21.28 5.31 -21.85
CA LEU A 14 20.93 6.11 -20.67
C LEU A 14 19.61 6.87 -20.84
N VAL A 15 19.36 7.42 -22.02
CA VAL A 15 18.10 8.13 -22.32
C VAL A 15 16.92 7.14 -22.35
N THR A 16 17.07 5.98 -22.96
CA THR A 16 16.02 4.94 -22.93
C THR A 16 15.78 4.40 -21.52
N LEU A 17 16.82 4.22 -20.71
CA LEU A 17 16.68 3.80 -19.31
C LEU A 17 15.90 4.86 -18.49
N LEU A 18 16.13 6.15 -18.70
CA LEU A 18 15.38 7.23 -18.07
C LEU A 18 13.89 7.23 -18.44
N PHE A 19 13.53 6.91 -19.69
CA PHE A 19 12.13 6.80 -20.11
C PHE A 19 11.40 5.63 -19.42
N PHE A 20 12.06 4.52 -19.13
CA PHE A 20 11.47 3.40 -18.42
C PHE A 20 11.18 3.71 -16.95
N VAL A 21 11.92 4.60 -16.31
CA VAL A 21 11.71 4.97 -14.90
C VAL A 21 10.48 5.87 -14.72
N TYR A 22 10.13 6.71 -15.70
CA TYR A 22 8.96 7.60 -15.62
C TYR A 22 7.61 6.89 -15.82
N ALA A 23 7.59 5.70 -16.39
CA ALA A 23 6.33 5.03 -16.80
C ALA A 23 5.58 4.32 -15.66
N CYS A 24 6.15 4.18 -14.45
CA CYS A 24 5.67 3.14 -13.52
C CYS A 24 4.90 3.57 -12.28
N SER A 25 4.68 4.86 -11.99
CA SER A 25 4.21 5.17 -10.63
C SER A 25 3.33 6.41 -10.45
N SER A 26 2.67 6.91 -11.49
CA SER A 26 1.72 8.00 -11.30
C SER A 26 0.46 7.52 -10.56
N ILE A 27 -0.05 8.35 -9.65
CA ILE A 27 -1.35 8.15 -9.01
C ILE A 27 -2.42 8.14 -10.12
N PRO A 28 -3.42 7.23 -10.08
CA PRO A 28 -4.51 7.23 -11.04
C PRO A 28 -5.25 8.56 -11.08
N LYS A 29 -5.66 9.02 -12.27
CA LYS A 29 -6.31 10.33 -12.45
C LYS A 29 -7.62 10.45 -11.68
N ASN A 30 -8.40 9.37 -11.63
CA ASN A 30 -9.64 9.32 -10.89
C ASN A 30 -9.63 8.18 -9.86
N THR A 31 -9.21 8.50 -8.64
CA THR A 31 -9.13 7.55 -7.52
C THR A 31 -10.48 7.32 -6.82
N SER A 32 -11.56 7.97 -7.27
CA SER A 32 -12.89 7.79 -6.69
C SER A 32 -13.74 6.76 -7.44
N ASN A 33 -13.25 6.26 -8.58
CA ASN A 33 -13.95 5.29 -9.41
C ASN A 33 -13.04 4.08 -9.68
N SER A 34 -13.44 2.92 -9.17
CA SER A 34 -12.67 1.67 -9.33
C SER A 34 -12.49 1.25 -10.78
N CYS A 35 -13.51 1.45 -11.63
CA CYS A 35 -13.41 1.15 -13.07
C CYS A 35 -12.35 2.04 -13.74
N SER A 36 -12.31 3.33 -13.39
CA SER A 36 -11.28 4.25 -13.91
C SER A 36 -9.88 3.84 -13.47
N ILE A 37 -9.71 3.45 -12.20
CA ILE A 37 -8.43 2.95 -11.67
C ILE A 37 -7.97 1.73 -12.47
N PHE A 38 -8.83 0.76 -12.68
CA PHE A 38 -8.47 -0.49 -13.34
C PHE A 38 -8.31 -0.35 -14.85
N ASN A 39 -9.01 0.59 -15.49
CA ASN A 39 -8.77 0.93 -16.89
C ASN A 39 -7.37 1.54 -17.10
N GLU A 40 -6.91 2.40 -16.18
CA GLU A 40 -5.55 2.94 -16.23
C GLU A 40 -4.49 1.91 -15.79
N ARG A 41 -4.85 0.98 -14.90
CA ARG A 41 -3.94 0.05 -14.22
C ARG A 41 -4.48 -1.39 -14.27
N TYR A 42 -4.60 -1.94 -15.44
CA TYR A 42 -5.17 -3.29 -15.66
C TYR A 42 -4.52 -4.39 -14.80
N LEU A 43 -3.20 -4.33 -14.59
CA LEU A 43 -2.52 -5.29 -13.71
C LEU A 43 -2.96 -5.18 -12.25
N TRP A 44 -3.39 -4.00 -11.80
CA TRP A 44 -3.91 -3.83 -10.44
C TRP A 44 -5.21 -4.60 -10.24
N TYR A 45 -6.08 -4.62 -11.26
CA TYR A 45 -7.28 -5.46 -11.24
C TYR A 45 -6.93 -6.93 -11.02
N LYS A 46 -5.99 -7.47 -11.81
CA LYS A 46 -5.54 -8.86 -11.65
C LYS A 46 -4.99 -9.16 -10.26
N HIS A 47 -4.21 -8.23 -9.69
CA HIS A 47 -3.67 -8.38 -8.34
C HIS A 47 -4.76 -8.32 -7.27
N ALA A 48 -5.72 -7.41 -7.39
CA ALA A 48 -6.84 -7.29 -6.47
C ALA A 48 -7.74 -8.54 -6.50
N VAL A 49 -8.05 -9.05 -7.69
CA VAL A 49 -8.79 -10.33 -7.86
C VAL A 49 -8.02 -11.50 -7.24
N SER A 50 -6.70 -11.56 -7.43
CA SER A 50 -5.88 -12.62 -6.83
C SER A 50 -5.91 -12.57 -5.30
N THR A 51 -5.86 -11.38 -4.74
CA THR A 51 -5.96 -11.15 -3.28
C THR A 51 -7.34 -11.56 -2.75
N GLU A 52 -8.42 -11.15 -3.44
CA GLU A 52 -9.78 -11.54 -3.07
C GLU A 52 -9.96 -13.07 -3.07
N LYS A 53 -9.45 -13.76 -4.11
CA LYS A 53 -9.48 -15.23 -4.18
C LYS A 53 -8.68 -15.89 -3.06
N LYS A 54 -7.55 -15.32 -2.68
CA LYS A 54 -6.64 -15.90 -1.68
C LYS A 54 -7.12 -15.68 -0.25
N TRP A 55 -7.60 -14.47 0.06
CA TRP A 55 -7.88 -14.03 1.42
C TRP A 55 -9.38 -13.81 1.69
N GLY A 56 -10.22 -13.84 0.65
CA GLY A 56 -11.65 -13.52 0.76
C GLY A 56 -11.95 -12.05 0.99
N THR A 57 -10.97 -11.16 0.87
CA THR A 57 -11.13 -9.72 1.08
C THR A 57 -11.68 -9.06 -0.18
N PRO A 58 -12.90 -8.48 -0.17
CA PRO A 58 -13.49 -7.88 -1.35
C PRO A 58 -12.62 -6.77 -1.96
N ILE A 59 -12.60 -6.68 -3.28
CA ILE A 59 -11.78 -5.69 -4.03
C ILE A 59 -12.08 -4.26 -3.56
N TYR A 60 -13.36 -3.92 -3.31
CA TYR A 60 -13.72 -2.57 -2.88
C TYR A 60 -13.11 -2.19 -1.51
N ILE A 61 -12.93 -3.16 -0.60
CA ILE A 61 -12.27 -2.95 0.68
C ILE A 61 -10.77 -2.73 0.51
N GLN A 62 -10.12 -3.52 -0.36
CA GLN A 62 -8.70 -3.35 -0.67
C GLN A 62 -8.43 -1.94 -1.20
N LEU A 63 -9.24 -1.48 -2.17
CA LEU A 63 -9.11 -0.14 -2.75
C LEU A 63 -9.46 0.97 -1.76
N ALA A 64 -10.49 0.78 -0.94
CA ALA A 64 -10.88 1.76 0.08
C ALA A 64 -9.74 1.98 1.09
N ILE A 65 -9.13 0.92 1.60
CA ILE A 65 -7.99 1.02 2.52
C ILE A 65 -6.83 1.76 1.84
N ILE A 66 -6.41 1.38 0.62
CA ILE A 66 -5.32 2.07 -0.08
C ILE A 66 -5.65 3.56 -0.30
N LYS A 67 -6.90 3.87 -0.66
CA LYS A 67 -7.33 5.26 -0.87
C LYS A 67 -7.21 6.08 0.41
N MET A 68 -7.64 5.53 1.54
CA MET A 68 -7.60 6.23 2.83
C MET A 68 -6.17 6.36 3.36
N GLU A 69 -5.31 5.35 3.17
CA GLU A 69 -3.96 5.33 3.72
C GLU A 69 -2.96 6.15 2.91
N SER A 70 -3.01 6.07 1.59
CA SER A 70 -1.98 6.66 0.73
C SER A 70 -2.51 7.51 -0.43
N GLY A 71 -3.83 7.49 -0.69
CA GLY A 71 -4.37 8.06 -1.92
C GLY A 71 -3.79 7.44 -3.19
N PHE A 72 -3.37 6.18 -3.14
CA PHE A 72 -2.67 5.46 -4.20
C PHE A 72 -1.25 5.97 -4.49
N ASP A 73 -0.63 6.70 -3.56
CA ASP A 73 0.78 7.07 -3.68
C ASP A 73 1.68 5.94 -3.16
N TRP A 74 2.51 5.38 -4.03
CA TRP A 74 3.45 4.30 -3.73
C TRP A 74 4.62 4.71 -2.83
N LEU A 75 4.91 6.02 -2.74
CA LEU A 75 5.95 6.60 -1.89
C LEU A 75 5.39 7.34 -0.66
N ALA A 76 4.08 7.24 -0.42
CA ALA A 76 3.45 7.91 0.71
C ALA A 76 4.19 7.62 2.03
N LYS A 77 4.42 8.67 2.79
CA LYS A 77 5.09 8.62 4.10
C LYS A 77 4.43 9.62 5.04
N PRO A 78 4.36 9.34 6.37
CA PRO A 78 3.92 10.32 7.35
C PRO A 78 4.76 11.60 7.25
N GLN A 79 4.11 12.74 7.44
CA GLN A 79 4.83 14.00 7.48
C GLN A 79 5.83 14.03 8.65
N ARG A 80 6.99 14.64 8.44
CA ARG A 80 7.96 14.82 9.51
C ARG A 80 7.42 15.85 10.51
N GLN A 81 7.52 15.54 11.78
CA GLN A 81 7.37 16.54 12.82
C GLN A 81 8.43 17.62 12.62
N LYS A 82 8.07 18.87 12.92
CA LYS A 82 9.01 19.98 12.83
C LYS A 82 9.39 20.42 14.24
N LEU A 83 10.70 20.38 14.54
CA LEU A 83 11.24 21.00 15.74
C LEU A 83 11.21 22.52 15.56
N PHE A 84 10.67 23.24 16.55
CA PHE A 84 10.46 24.71 16.49
C PHE A 84 9.71 25.18 15.23
N LYS A 85 8.79 24.33 14.66
CA LYS A 85 8.00 24.58 13.45
C LYS A 85 8.83 24.75 12.15
N ILE A 86 10.14 24.68 12.18
CA ILE A 86 11.03 25.00 11.05
C ILE A 86 11.89 23.79 10.66
N ILE A 87 12.54 23.13 11.62
CA ILE A 87 13.52 22.09 11.35
C ILE A 87 12.82 20.73 11.21
N PRO A 88 12.94 20.01 10.07
CA PRO A 88 12.40 18.66 9.93
C PRO A 88 13.02 17.70 10.94
N PHE A 89 12.20 17.10 11.80
CA PHE A 89 12.62 16.14 12.81
C PHE A 89 12.19 14.72 12.44
N LYS A 90 11.97 13.88 13.42
CA LYS A 90 11.63 12.47 13.28
C LYS A 90 10.21 12.30 12.69
N ARG A 91 9.98 11.23 11.94
CA ARG A 91 8.62 10.82 11.52
C ARG A 91 7.88 10.17 12.70
N PRO A 92 6.59 10.42 12.85
CA PRO A 92 5.81 9.84 13.96
C PRO A 92 5.63 8.31 13.83
N SER A 93 5.73 7.79 12.62
CA SER A 93 5.50 6.38 12.30
C SER A 93 6.48 5.89 11.23
N SER A 94 6.70 4.57 11.17
CA SER A 94 7.44 3.89 10.11
C SER A 94 6.57 3.49 8.92
N SER A 95 5.31 3.95 8.86
CA SER A 95 4.39 3.62 7.77
C SER A 95 4.91 4.09 6.42
N PHE A 96 4.62 3.30 5.35
CA PHE A 96 5.16 3.56 4.03
C PHE A 96 4.32 2.93 2.92
N GLY A 97 4.30 3.60 1.75
CA GLY A 97 3.78 3.09 0.48
C GLY A 97 2.27 2.99 0.44
N TYR A 98 1.74 2.17 -0.46
CA TYR A 98 0.30 2.03 -0.70
C TYR A 98 -0.51 1.67 0.54
N SER A 99 -0.03 0.70 1.32
CA SER A 99 -0.74 0.16 2.48
C SER A 99 -0.49 0.91 3.78
N GLN A 100 0.45 1.85 3.83
CA GLN A 100 0.91 2.53 5.04
C GLN A 100 1.22 1.59 6.22
N ALA A 101 1.51 0.31 5.92
CA ALA A 101 1.90 -0.65 6.94
C ALA A 101 3.16 -0.19 7.69
N VAL A 102 3.16 -0.32 9.01
CA VAL A 102 4.35 -0.08 9.85
C VAL A 102 5.33 -1.25 9.77
N ASN A 103 6.60 -1.01 10.09
CA ASN A 103 7.66 -2.01 9.97
C ASN A 103 7.31 -3.33 10.67
N GLY A 104 6.89 -3.29 11.95
CA GLY A 104 6.61 -4.50 12.72
C GLY A 104 5.53 -5.38 12.07
N THR A 105 4.40 -4.78 11.68
CA THR A 105 3.29 -5.51 11.04
C THR A 105 3.67 -6.02 9.65
N TRP A 106 4.49 -5.26 8.91
CA TRP A 106 4.99 -5.69 7.60
C TRP A 106 5.93 -6.90 7.70
N GLU A 107 6.84 -6.91 8.67
CA GLU A 107 7.73 -8.06 8.89
C GLU A 107 6.95 -9.29 9.37
N GLN A 108 5.94 -9.10 10.22
CA GLN A 108 5.03 -10.18 10.62
C GLN A 108 4.34 -10.81 9.40
N TYR A 109 3.77 -9.97 8.51
CA TYR A 109 3.16 -10.45 7.26
C TYR A 109 4.14 -11.28 6.42
N LYS A 110 5.37 -10.77 6.21
CA LYS A 110 6.38 -11.49 5.43
C LYS A 110 6.73 -12.83 6.06
N SER A 111 6.92 -12.85 7.37
CA SER A 111 7.25 -14.07 8.11
C SER A 111 6.14 -15.13 8.02
N GLU A 112 4.88 -14.71 8.17
CA GLU A 112 3.75 -15.64 8.17
C GLU A 112 3.36 -16.13 6.76
N THR A 113 3.60 -15.32 5.73
CA THR A 113 3.24 -15.69 4.35
C THR A 113 4.39 -16.26 3.53
N GLY A 114 5.62 -16.18 4.04
CA GLY A 114 6.85 -16.53 3.29
C GLY A 114 7.20 -15.53 2.18
N ASN A 115 6.50 -14.39 2.07
CA ASN A 115 6.72 -13.42 0.99
C ASN A 115 7.87 -12.45 1.32
N ASN A 116 9.07 -12.97 1.46
CA ASN A 116 10.26 -12.24 1.92
C ASN A 116 10.67 -11.08 0.98
N LEU A 117 10.32 -11.15 -0.31
CA LEU A 117 10.64 -10.12 -1.30
C LEU A 117 9.53 -9.07 -1.48
N ALA A 118 8.49 -9.12 -0.64
CA ALA A 118 7.42 -8.14 -0.68
C ALA A 118 7.92 -6.73 -0.33
N THR A 119 7.38 -5.72 -1.01
CA THR A 119 7.66 -4.31 -0.76
C THR A 119 6.38 -3.48 -0.69
N ARG A 120 6.29 -2.59 0.28
CA ARG A 120 5.16 -1.68 0.49
C ARG A 120 4.94 -0.67 -0.64
N ALA A 121 5.95 -0.49 -1.51
CA ALA A 121 5.88 0.37 -2.69
C ALA A 121 5.24 -0.32 -3.91
N ARG A 122 4.98 -1.61 -3.87
CA ARG A 122 4.41 -2.37 -4.98
C ARG A 122 2.95 -2.71 -4.70
N PHE A 123 2.05 -2.31 -5.59
CA PHE A 123 0.60 -2.48 -5.43
C PHE A 123 0.21 -3.95 -5.14
N LYS A 124 0.77 -4.89 -5.90
CA LYS A 124 0.55 -6.34 -5.69
C LYS A 124 0.77 -6.77 -4.24
N ASP A 125 1.89 -6.36 -3.67
CA ASP A 125 2.25 -6.79 -2.31
C ASP A 125 1.42 -6.07 -1.26
N SER A 126 1.05 -4.82 -1.52
CA SER A 126 0.22 -4.03 -0.62
C SER A 126 -1.21 -4.54 -0.55
N VAL A 127 -1.83 -4.96 -1.68
CA VAL A 127 -3.16 -5.59 -1.64
C VAL A 127 -3.10 -6.97 -0.99
N ASP A 128 -2.06 -7.77 -1.23
CA ASP A 128 -1.88 -9.08 -0.56
C ASP A 128 -1.71 -8.92 0.96
N PHE A 129 -0.95 -7.90 1.39
CA PHE A 129 -0.85 -7.52 2.81
C PHE A 129 -2.21 -7.11 3.40
N ILE A 130 -2.99 -6.29 2.70
CA ILE A 130 -4.33 -5.88 3.16
C ILE A 130 -5.22 -7.12 3.29
N GLY A 131 -5.17 -8.04 2.32
CA GLY A 131 -5.89 -9.30 2.39
C GLY A 131 -5.53 -10.14 3.62
N TRP A 132 -4.24 -10.33 3.89
CA TRP A 132 -3.75 -11.01 5.08
C TRP A 132 -4.20 -10.29 6.36
N TYR A 133 -4.14 -8.98 6.41
CA TYR A 133 -4.51 -8.20 7.60
C TYR A 133 -6.00 -8.31 7.92
N THR A 134 -6.86 -8.20 6.90
CA THR A 134 -8.32 -8.33 7.06
C THR A 134 -8.74 -9.74 7.41
N ASP A 135 -8.05 -10.77 6.91
CA ASP A 135 -8.24 -12.17 7.31
C ASP A 135 -7.91 -12.40 8.79
N LYS A 136 -6.78 -11.85 9.25
CA LYS A 136 -6.45 -11.84 10.67
C LYS A 136 -7.44 -11.05 11.52
N THR A 137 -7.93 -9.91 11.02
CA THR A 137 -8.94 -9.10 11.70
C THR A 137 -10.22 -9.90 11.90
N GLU A 138 -10.70 -10.63 10.90
CA GLU A 138 -11.86 -11.53 11.04
C GLU A 138 -11.60 -12.63 12.08
N SER A 139 -10.43 -13.26 12.01
CA SER A 139 -10.07 -14.33 12.94
C SER A 139 -9.99 -13.86 14.39
N LEU A 140 -9.37 -12.69 14.64
CA LEU A 140 -9.07 -12.17 15.98
C LEU A 140 -10.22 -11.39 16.61
N LEU A 141 -10.95 -10.62 15.78
CA LEU A 141 -11.98 -9.69 16.26
C LEU A 141 -13.39 -10.07 15.85
N LYS A 142 -13.56 -11.15 15.05
CA LYS A 142 -14.85 -11.61 14.52
C LYS A 142 -15.57 -10.57 13.67
N ILE A 143 -14.80 -9.72 12.99
CA ILE A 143 -15.30 -8.71 12.05
C ILE A 143 -15.37 -9.32 10.67
N SER A 144 -16.55 -9.34 10.05
CA SER A 144 -16.71 -9.81 8.66
C SER A 144 -15.80 -9.05 7.71
N LYS A 145 -15.21 -9.77 6.73
CA LYS A 145 -14.41 -9.14 5.66
C LYS A 145 -15.21 -8.18 4.80
N GLU A 146 -16.54 -8.27 4.81
CA GLU A 146 -17.44 -7.37 4.07
C GLU A 146 -17.78 -6.09 4.84
N ASP A 147 -17.50 -6.05 6.16
CA ASP A 147 -17.72 -4.85 6.98
C ASP A 147 -16.59 -3.84 6.79
N ALA A 148 -16.71 -3.06 5.73
CA ALA A 148 -15.68 -2.09 5.34
C ALA A 148 -15.33 -1.09 6.45
N PHE A 149 -16.33 -0.64 7.21
CA PHE A 149 -16.13 0.34 8.27
C PHE A 149 -15.30 -0.23 9.41
N ARG A 150 -15.71 -1.38 9.96
CA ARG A 150 -15.00 -1.99 11.07
C ARG A 150 -13.65 -2.54 10.67
N GLN A 151 -13.53 -3.09 9.47
CA GLN A 151 -12.24 -3.50 8.89
C GLN A 151 -11.28 -2.33 8.78
N TYR A 152 -11.75 -1.16 8.31
CA TYR A 152 -10.90 0.03 8.22
C TYR A 152 -10.50 0.55 9.61
N ILE A 153 -11.42 0.63 10.58
CA ILE A 153 -11.06 1.05 11.95
C ILE A 153 -10.01 0.10 12.56
N ALA A 154 -10.20 -1.21 12.43
CA ALA A 154 -9.23 -2.20 12.91
C ALA A 154 -7.87 -2.08 12.20
N TYR A 155 -7.87 -1.72 10.91
CA TYR A 155 -6.65 -1.47 10.14
C TYR A 155 -5.91 -0.23 10.64
N HIS A 156 -6.62 0.87 10.84
CA HIS A 156 -6.07 2.17 11.22
C HIS A 156 -5.57 2.19 12.68
N GLU A 157 -6.37 1.69 13.62
CA GLU A 157 -6.06 1.67 15.05
C GLU A 157 -5.18 0.48 15.47
N GLY A 158 -5.08 -0.53 14.61
CA GLY A 158 -4.53 -1.83 14.96
C GLY A 158 -5.50 -2.67 15.80
N TRP A 159 -5.27 -3.97 15.87
CA TRP A 159 -6.18 -4.89 16.59
C TRP A 159 -6.35 -4.56 18.08
N GLY A 160 -5.29 -4.10 18.73
CA GLY A 160 -5.35 -3.64 20.13
C GLY A 160 -6.13 -2.34 20.28
N GLY A 161 -5.88 -1.37 19.41
CA GLY A 161 -6.57 -0.09 19.40
C GLY A 161 -8.07 -0.22 19.10
N TYR A 162 -8.43 -1.11 18.17
CA TYR A 162 -9.83 -1.41 17.88
C TYR A 162 -10.62 -1.88 19.11
N LYS A 163 -10.05 -2.73 19.95
CA LYS A 163 -10.70 -3.19 21.20
C LYS A 163 -10.99 -2.02 22.14
N ASN A 164 -10.06 -1.08 22.26
CA ASN A 164 -10.26 0.12 23.05
C ASN A 164 -11.36 1.03 22.46
N TYR A 165 -11.38 1.18 21.13
CA TYR A 165 -12.43 1.93 20.43
C TYR A 165 -13.83 1.34 20.67
N GLU A 166 -13.99 0.03 20.56
CA GLU A 166 -15.29 -0.64 20.82
C GLU A 166 -15.71 -0.52 22.30
N ASN A 167 -14.78 -0.62 23.23
CA ASN A 167 -15.09 -0.47 24.66
C ASN A 167 -15.56 0.95 25.00
N ASN A 168 -14.95 1.97 24.40
CA ASN A 168 -15.33 3.37 24.62
C ASN A 168 -16.70 3.73 24.00
N LYS A 169 -17.18 2.98 23.01
CA LYS A 169 -18.53 3.16 22.44
C LYS A 169 -19.65 2.59 23.30
N LYS A 170 -19.34 1.71 24.24
CA LYS A 170 -20.33 1.04 25.12
C LYS A 170 -20.58 1.80 26.42
N VAL A 171 -19.89 2.93 26.64
CA VAL A 171 -20.08 3.88 27.72
C VAL A 171 -20.86 5.08 27.21
#